data_0cc9011529ebfb152c964cb0cc3a51e6
#
_entry.id   0cc9011529ebfb152c964cb0cc3a51e6
#
_cell.length_a   1.000
_cell.length_b   1.000
_cell.length_c   1.000
_cell.angle_alpha   90.00
_cell.angle_beta   90.00
_cell.angle_gamma   90.00
#
_symmetry.space_group_name_H-M   'P 1'
#
loop_
_entity.id
_entity.type
_entity.pdbx_description
1 polymer ?
#
loop_
_entity_poly.entity_id
_entity_poly.type
_entity_poly.pdbx_seq_one_letter_code
_entity_poly.pdbx_strand_id
1 'polypeptide(L)'
;MALQQTLLITGASSGFGRALAQAALAAGHRVVGTVRSAQARQEFEALGAGAIGRVLDVTDVEAIPGLVAELEATVGPLDVLVNNAGYGHEGILEESPLDALRRQLDVNVVGAVAMMQAVLPSMRQRRRGHIVNITSMGGFITMPGIAYYCGSKFALEGISEALGQEVAALGIHVTAVAPGSFRTDWAGRSMVRTPRSIADYDALLDPIRDARQAKSGRQRGDPAKAAQAMLALIEAPAPPAHLLLGSDALALVRDKLDRLKADIAAWEAVSRSTDA
;
A
#
# COMPACT_ATOMS: atom_id res chain seq x y z
N MET A 1 -0.01 -28.90 -7.55
CA MET A 1 -0.73 -27.66 -7.93
C MET A 1 -0.90 -26.83 -6.67
N ALA A 2 -0.58 -25.53 -6.71
CA ALA A 2 -0.89 -24.63 -5.60
C ALA A 2 -2.42 -24.62 -5.36
N LEU A 3 -2.84 -24.54 -4.09
CA LEU A 3 -4.26 -24.45 -3.77
C LEU A 3 -4.82 -23.13 -4.30
N GLN A 4 -5.98 -23.19 -4.97
CA GLN A 4 -6.68 -21.98 -5.40
C GLN A 4 -7.06 -21.14 -4.17
N GLN A 5 -6.63 -19.88 -4.17
CA GLN A 5 -6.94 -18.90 -3.12
C GLN A 5 -7.92 -17.85 -3.64
N THR A 6 -8.63 -17.19 -2.72
CA THR A 6 -9.45 -16.01 -3.00
C THR A 6 -8.74 -14.76 -2.48
N LEU A 7 -8.37 -13.86 -3.39
CA LEU A 7 -7.72 -12.59 -3.07
C LEU A 7 -8.76 -11.47 -3.10
N LEU A 8 -8.79 -10.62 -2.08
CA LEU A 8 -9.52 -9.34 -2.08
C LEU A 8 -8.51 -8.20 -2.25
N ILE A 9 -8.59 -7.47 -3.38
CA ILE A 9 -7.65 -6.40 -3.73
C ILE A 9 -8.39 -5.07 -3.79
N THR A 10 -8.01 -4.10 -2.95
CA THR A 10 -8.58 -2.76 -3.02
C THR A 10 -7.90 -1.90 -4.09
N GLY A 11 -8.66 -1.04 -4.81
CA GLY A 11 -8.13 -0.19 -5.85
C GLY A 11 -7.61 -0.96 -7.08
N ALA A 12 -8.35 -1.97 -7.53
CA ALA A 12 -7.93 -2.91 -8.58
C ALA A 12 -8.11 -2.39 -10.02
N SER A 13 -8.52 -1.13 -10.22
CA SER A 13 -8.77 -0.59 -11.57
C SER A 13 -7.49 -0.25 -12.35
N SER A 14 -6.36 -0.05 -11.69
CA SER A 14 -5.10 0.36 -12.32
C SER A 14 -3.87 -0.04 -11.49
N GLY A 15 -2.68 0.28 -11.99
CA GLY A 15 -1.41 0.15 -11.26
C GLY A 15 -1.13 -1.25 -10.74
N PHE A 16 -0.60 -1.33 -9.52
CA PHE A 16 -0.27 -2.62 -8.88
C PHE A 16 -1.49 -3.50 -8.66
N GLY A 17 -2.63 -2.92 -8.24
CA GLY A 17 -3.84 -3.70 -7.98
C GLY A 17 -4.33 -4.45 -9.22
N ARG A 18 -4.35 -3.77 -10.40
CA ARG A 18 -4.72 -4.41 -11.67
C ARG A 18 -3.69 -5.44 -12.12
N ALA A 19 -2.40 -5.11 -12.02
CA ALA A 19 -1.33 -6.02 -12.41
C ALA A 19 -1.33 -7.31 -11.56
N LEU A 20 -1.52 -7.17 -10.23
CA LEU A 20 -1.60 -8.31 -9.33
C LEU A 20 -2.87 -9.13 -9.59
N ALA A 21 -4.02 -8.48 -9.84
CA ALA A 21 -5.24 -9.19 -10.20
C ALA A 21 -5.06 -10.05 -11.45
N GLN A 22 -4.45 -9.49 -12.51
CA GLN A 22 -4.14 -10.22 -13.74
C GLN A 22 -3.20 -11.41 -13.49
N ALA A 23 -2.14 -11.21 -12.71
CA ALA A 23 -1.19 -12.28 -12.38
C ALA A 23 -1.85 -13.41 -11.56
N ALA A 24 -2.67 -13.05 -10.55
CA ALA A 24 -3.37 -14.01 -9.72
C ALA A 24 -4.43 -14.81 -10.50
N LEU A 25 -5.19 -14.15 -11.39
CA LEU A 25 -6.14 -14.82 -12.29
C LEU A 25 -5.43 -15.78 -13.22
N ALA A 26 -4.30 -15.39 -13.81
CA ALA A 26 -3.49 -16.26 -14.68
C ALA A 26 -2.91 -17.47 -13.94
N ALA A 27 -2.64 -17.36 -12.64
CA ALA A 27 -2.22 -18.45 -11.76
C ALA A 27 -3.39 -19.35 -11.30
N GLY A 28 -4.64 -19.04 -11.70
CA GLY A 28 -5.83 -19.84 -11.36
C GLY A 28 -6.50 -19.48 -10.04
N HIS A 29 -6.13 -18.37 -9.41
CA HIS A 29 -6.80 -17.84 -8.22
C HIS A 29 -8.10 -17.13 -8.57
N ARG A 30 -8.99 -16.94 -7.59
CA ARG A 30 -10.12 -16.03 -7.67
C ARG A 30 -9.73 -14.66 -7.13
N VAL A 31 -10.18 -13.60 -7.80
CA VAL A 31 -9.83 -12.24 -7.39
C VAL A 31 -11.09 -11.38 -7.28
N VAL A 32 -11.34 -10.93 -6.09
CA VAL A 32 -12.31 -9.85 -5.84
C VAL A 32 -11.55 -8.52 -5.92
N GLY A 33 -11.93 -7.67 -6.86
CA GLY A 33 -11.33 -6.34 -7.02
C GLY A 33 -12.31 -5.25 -6.63
N THR A 34 -11.94 -4.35 -5.70
CA THR A 34 -12.76 -3.17 -5.45
C THR A 34 -12.31 -2.00 -6.33
N VAL A 35 -13.29 -1.28 -6.84
CA VAL A 35 -13.14 -0.13 -7.73
C VAL A 35 -14.16 0.95 -7.37
N ARG A 36 -13.98 2.20 -7.85
CA ARG A 36 -14.83 3.32 -7.43
C ARG A 36 -16.02 3.62 -8.36
N SER A 37 -16.20 2.89 -9.46
CA SER A 37 -17.29 3.13 -10.38
C SER A 37 -17.84 1.84 -11.00
N ALA A 38 -19.09 1.85 -11.43
CA ALA A 38 -19.72 0.73 -12.12
C ALA A 38 -19.00 0.38 -13.44
N GLN A 39 -18.52 1.38 -14.18
CA GLN A 39 -17.75 1.17 -15.39
C GLN A 39 -16.44 0.41 -15.08
N ALA A 40 -15.66 0.88 -14.10
CA ALA A 40 -14.40 0.21 -13.70
C ALA A 40 -14.65 -1.21 -13.18
N ARG A 41 -15.82 -1.47 -12.58
CA ARG A 41 -16.24 -2.83 -12.19
C ARG A 41 -16.40 -3.72 -13.42
N GLN A 42 -17.12 -3.28 -14.44
CA GLN A 42 -17.29 -4.06 -15.67
C GLN A 42 -15.93 -4.32 -16.36
N GLU A 43 -15.08 -3.31 -16.44
CA GLU A 43 -13.71 -3.45 -16.99
C GLU A 43 -12.84 -4.42 -16.19
N PHE A 44 -13.04 -4.53 -14.88
CA PHE A 44 -12.35 -5.48 -14.02
C PHE A 44 -12.89 -6.89 -14.23
N GLU A 45 -14.21 -7.09 -14.25
CA GLU A 45 -14.87 -8.38 -14.49
C GLU A 45 -14.52 -8.96 -15.86
N ALA A 46 -14.24 -8.12 -16.85
CA ALA A 46 -13.77 -8.53 -18.17
C ALA A 46 -12.34 -9.12 -18.18
N LEU A 47 -11.60 -9.10 -17.07
CA LEU A 47 -10.26 -9.72 -16.96
C LEU A 47 -10.30 -11.25 -17.03
N GLY A 48 -11.42 -11.88 -16.69
CA GLY A 48 -11.59 -13.32 -16.78
C GLY A 48 -12.65 -13.89 -15.84
N ALA A 49 -12.98 -15.15 -15.97
CA ALA A 49 -14.05 -15.83 -15.22
C ALA A 49 -13.87 -15.82 -13.68
N GLY A 50 -12.64 -15.71 -13.19
CA GLY A 50 -12.31 -15.62 -11.76
C GLY A 50 -12.30 -14.19 -11.20
N ALA A 51 -12.58 -13.17 -12.05
CA ALA A 51 -12.57 -11.76 -11.66
C ALA A 51 -13.96 -11.34 -11.18
N ILE A 52 -14.05 -10.86 -9.95
CA ILE A 52 -15.30 -10.45 -9.29
C ILE A 52 -15.14 -8.97 -8.90
N GLY A 53 -15.88 -8.07 -9.58
CA GLY A 53 -15.82 -6.64 -9.31
C GLY A 53 -16.78 -6.22 -8.21
N ARG A 54 -16.36 -5.29 -7.35
CA ARG A 54 -17.23 -4.61 -6.38
C ARG A 54 -16.95 -3.11 -6.40
N VAL A 55 -18.00 -2.32 -6.25
CA VAL A 55 -17.85 -0.85 -6.11
C VAL A 55 -17.68 -0.54 -4.63
N LEU A 56 -16.54 0.06 -4.28
CA LEU A 56 -16.24 0.51 -2.93
C LEU A 56 -15.28 1.72 -2.99
N ASP A 57 -15.62 2.80 -2.31
CA ASP A 57 -14.64 3.79 -1.87
C ASP A 57 -14.18 3.37 -0.46
N VAL A 58 -12.88 3.17 -0.26
CA VAL A 58 -12.33 2.71 1.03
C VAL A 58 -12.52 3.72 2.17
N THR A 59 -12.90 4.96 1.85
CA THR A 59 -13.26 5.98 2.85
C THR A 59 -14.68 5.81 3.39
N ASP A 60 -15.53 5.03 2.72
CA ASP A 60 -16.84 4.60 3.25
C ASP A 60 -16.64 3.39 4.17
N VAL A 61 -16.10 3.68 5.37
CA VAL A 61 -15.73 2.65 6.34
C VAL A 61 -16.92 1.87 6.86
N GLU A 62 -18.11 2.46 6.85
CA GLU A 62 -19.36 1.83 7.29
C GLU A 62 -19.83 0.75 6.31
N ALA A 63 -19.55 0.90 5.03
CA ALA A 63 -19.90 -0.10 4.01
C ALA A 63 -18.99 -1.34 4.02
N ILE A 64 -17.78 -1.24 4.56
CA ILE A 64 -16.76 -2.29 4.47
C ILE A 64 -17.17 -3.59 5.14
N PRO A 65 -17.67 -3.62 6.41
CA PRO A 65 -18.04 -4.87 7.07
C PRO A 65 -19.14 -5.62 6.33
N GLY A 66 -20.16 -4.91 5.83
CA GLY A 66 -21.25 -5.49 5.05
C GLY A 66 -20.76 -6.11 3.73
N LEU A 67 -19.85 -5.43 3.03
CA LEU A 67 -19.24 -5.94 1.81
C LEU A 67 -18.42 -7.22 2.08
N VAL A 68 -17.59 -7.23 3.11
CA VAL A 68 -16.76 -8.40 3.43
C VAL A 68 -17.64 -9.60 3.81
N ALA A 69 -18.69 -9.38 4.60
CA ALA A 69 -19.66 -10.44 4.97
C ALA A 69 -20.39 -11.00 3.73
N GLU A 70 -20.84 -10.14 2.81
CA GLU A 70 -21.45 -10.56 1.55
C GLU A 70 -20.46 -11.38 0.71
N LEU A 71 -19.23 -10.97 0.59
CA LEU A 71 -18.22 -11.68 -0.17
C LEU A 71 -17.93 -13.07 0.42
N GLU A 72 -17.77 -13.18 1.74
CA GLU A 72 -17.54 -14.48 2.38
C GLU A 72 -18.73 -15.43 2.25
N ALA A 73 -19.95 -14.90 2.23
CA ALA A 73 -21.15 -15.69 2.01
C ALA A 73 -21.34 -16.15 0.55
N THR A 74 -20.95 -15.34 -0.44
CA THR A 74 -21.23 -15.59 -1.86
C THR A 74 -20.06 -16.16 -2.65
N VAL A 75 -18.83 -15.76 -2.29
CA VAL A 75 -17.58 -16.17 -2.96
C VAL A 75 -16.85 -17.26 -2.17
N GLY A 76 -17.00 -17.23 -0.85
CA GLY A 76 -16.31 -18.09 0.10
C GLY A 76 -15.16 -17.36 0.83
N PRO A 77 -14.36 -18.12 1.60
CA PRO A 77 -13.32 -17.56 2.44
C PRO A 77 -12.37 -16.64 1.68
N LEU A 78 -12.09 -15.47 2.23
CA LEU A 78 -11.07 -14.54 1.73
C LEU A 78 -9.71 -14.96 2.32
N ASP A 79 -8.85 -15.56 1.50
CA ASP A 79 -7.55 -16.07 1.95
C ASP A 79 -6.51 -14.94 2.07
N VAL A 80 -6.59 -13.96 1.17
CA VAL A 80 -5.64 -12.85 1.09
C VAL A 80 -6.39 -11.54 0.98
N LEU A 81 -6.03 -10.56 1.83
CA LEU A 81 -6.41 -9.16 1.66
C LEU A 81 -5.20 -8.38 1.13
N VAL A 82 -5.39 -7.63 0.04
CA VAL A 82 -4.39 -6.70 -0.48
C VAL A 82 -4.92 -5.27 -0.37
N ASN A 83 -4.46 -4.53 0.62
CA ASN A 83 -4.73 -3.11 0.77
C ASN A 83 -3.84 -2.33 -0.20
N ASN A 84 -4.34 -2.11 -1.41
CA ASN A 84 -3.62 -1.42 -2.48
C ASN A 84 -4.22 -0.04 -2.80
N ALA A 85 -5.48 0.22 -2.47
CA ALA A 85 -6.08 1.53 -2.68
C ALA A 85 -5.26 2.63 -1.99
N GLY A 86 -4.93 3.67 -2.74
CA GLY A 86 -4.13 4.77 -2.23
C GLY A 86 -3.78 5.78 -3.32
N TYR A 87 -3.35 6.97 -2.89
CA TYR A 87 -2.91 8.03 -3.79
C TYR A 87 -1.76 8.82 -3.15
N GLY A 88 -1.13 9.72 -3.91
CA GLY A 88 -0.10 10.61 -3.42
C GLY A 88 -0.60 12.05 -3.30
N HIS A 89 -0.11 12.77 -2.30
CA HIS A 89 -0.24 14.22 -2.20
C HIS A 89 1.13 14.88 -2.36
N GLU A 90 1.20 15.88 -3.24
CA GLU A 90 2.40 16.70 -3.48
C GLU A 90 2.12 18.16 -3.13
N GLY A 91 2.91 18.69 -2.20
CA GLY A 91 2.88 20.09 -1.77
C GLY A 91 3.89 20.32 -0.64
N ILE A 92 4.36 21.55 -0.52
CA ILE A 92 5.14 21.97 0.65
C ILE A 92 4.21 21.92 1.87
N LEU A 93 4.75 21.55 3.04
CA LEU A 93 3.97 21.37 4.25
C LEU A 93 3.19 22.64 4.63
N GLU A 94 3.85 23.79 4.54
CA GLU A 94 3.28 25.10 4.87
C GLU A 94 2.18 25.55 3.91
N GLU A 95 2.26 25.14 2.64
CA GLU A 95 1.26 25.46 1.60
C GLU A 95 0.09 24.46 1.58
N SER A 96 0.26 23.28 2.17
CA SER A 96 -0.69 22.18 2.04
C SER A 96 -1.81 22.27 3.09
N PRO A 97 -3.10 22.30 2.68
CA PRO A 97 -4.19 22.41 3.64
C PRO A 97 -4.35 21.13 4.47
N LEU A 98 -4.78 21.27 5.73
CA LEU A 98 -4.99 20.14 6.63
C LEU A 98 -6.04 19.14 6.15
N ASP A 99 -7.01 19.60 5.34
CA ASP A 99 -8.00 18.69 4.75
C ASP A 99 -7.38 17.73 3.74
N ALA A 100 -6.30 18.15 3.03
CA ALA A 100 -5.53 17.25 2.19
C ALA A 100 -4.80 16.18 3.02
N LEU A 101 -4.30 16.53 4.22
CA LEU A 101 -3.72 15.55 5.15
C LEU A 101 -4.77 14.56 5.63
N ARG A 102 -5.94 15.04 6.11
CA ARG A 102 -7.03 14.17 6.56
C ARG A 102 -7.43 13.18 5.47
N ARG A 103 -7.70 13.69 4.26
CA ARG A 103 -8.07 12.83 3.13
C ARG A 103 -6.97 11.84 2.75
N GLN A 104 -5.68 12.23 2.85
CA GLN A 104 -4.55 11.32 2.61
C GLN A 104 -4.56 10.18 3.63
N LEU A 105 -4.81 10.48 4.90
CA LEU A 105 -4.90 9.47 5.96
C LEU A 105 -6.15 8.61 5.82
N ASP A 106 -7.30 9.19 5.52
CA ASP A 106 -8.57 8.46 5.36
C ASP A 106 -8.43 7.37 4.29
N VAL A 107 -7.85 7.70 3.13
CA VAL A 107 -7.68 6.72 2.04
C VAL A 107 -6.55 5.72 2.33
N ASN A 108 -5.34 6.23 2.68
CA ASN A 108 -4.15 5.39 2.72
C ASN A 108 -3.99 4.59 4.02
N VAL A 109 -4.67 5.00 5.08
CA VAL A 109 -4.52 4.42 6.43
C VAL A 109 -5.85 3.91 6.96
N VAL A 110 -6.83 4.81 7.19
CA VAL A 110 -8.09 4.44 7.84
C VAL A 110 -8.85 3.38 7.04
N GLY A 111 -8.98 3.58 5.71
CA GLY A 111 -9.59 2.59 4.83
C GLY A 111 -8.89 1.23 4.85
N ALA A 112 -7.56 1.21 4.87
CA ALA A 112 -6.80 -0.03 4.99
C ALA A 112 -7.03 -0.72 6.35
N VAL A 113 -7.08 0.04 7.45
CA VAL A 113 -7.38 -0.48 8.79
C VAL A 113 -8.79 -1.06 8.83
N ALA A 114 -9.79 -0.35 8.30
CA ALA A 114 -11.16 -0.85 8.26
C ALA A 114 -11.28 -2.15 7.47
N MET A 115 -10.58 -2.29 6.34
CA MET A 115 -10.51 -3.54 5.58
C MET A 115 -9.86 -4.67 6.40
N MET A 116 -8.75 -4.40 7.10
CA MET A 116 -8.10 -5.37 7.98
C MET A 116 -9.05 -5.83 9.09
N GLN A 117 -9.71 -4.90 9.78
CA GLN A 117 -10.68 -5.21 10.83
C GLN A 117 -11.84 -6.06 10.32
N ALA A 118 -12.30 -5.84 9.09
CA ALA A 118 -13.42 -6.59 8.53
C ALA A 118 -13.06 -8.05 8.18
N VAL A 119 -11.85 -8.35 7.71
CA VAL A 119 -11.44 -9.71 7.33
C VAL A 119 -10.89 -10.52 8.51
N LEU A 120 -10.34 -9.86 9.53
CA LEU A 120 -9.67 -10.52 10.66
C LEU A 120 -10.53 -11.52 11.42
N PRO A 121 -11.84 -11.27 11.73
CA PRO A 121 -12.67 -12.23 12.45
C PRO A 121 -12.71 -13.60 11.78
N SER A 122 -12.91 -13.62 10.49
CA SER A 122 -13.00 -14.84 9.68
C SER A 122 -11.63 -15.53 9.53
N MET A 123 -10.56 -14.76 9.24
CA MET A 123 -9.19 -15.28 9.20
C MET A 123 -8.77 -15.88 10.55
N ARG A 124 -9.08 -15.21 11.65
CA ARG A 124 -8.81 -15.69 13.01
C ARG A 124 -9.54 -17.00 13.32
N GLN A 125 -10.81 -17.10 12.95
CA GLN A 125 -11.60 -18.32 13.14
C GLN A 125 -11.01 -19.51 12.38
N ARG A 126 -10.56 -19.27 11.14
CA ARG A 126 -9.92 -20.28 10.29
C ARG A 126 -8.47 -20.56 10.65
N ARG A 127 -7.85 -19.73 11.50
CA ARG A 127 -6.41 -19.80 11.85
C ARG A 127 -5.52 -19.72 10.60
N ARG A 128 -5.96 -18.97 9.60
CA ARG A 128 -5.27 -18.82 8.31
C ARG A 128 -5.68 -17.52 7.61
N GLY A 129 -4.72 -16.82 7.07
CA GLY A 129 -4.90 -15.63 6.24
C GLY A 129 -3.59 -14.92 5.93
N HIS A 130 -3.59 -14.08 4.92
CA HIS A 130 -2.48 -13.19 4.63
C HIS A 130 -2.99 -11.79 4.32
N ILE A 131 -2.52 -10.80 5.06
CA ILE A 131 -2.80 -9.38 4.83
C ILE A 131 -1.55 -8.76 4.20
N VAL A 132 -1.70 -8.19 3.01
CA VAL A 132 -0.65 -7.52 2.26
C VAL A 132 -1.01 -6.04 2.16
N ASN A 133 -0.24 -5.18 2.80
CA ASN A 133 -0.42 -3.74 2.75
C ASN A 133 0.58 -3.11 1.78
N ILE A 134 0.08 -2.46 0.71
CA ILE A 134 0.94 -1.76 -0.24
C ILE A 134 1.31 -0.41 0.36
N THR A 135 2.51 -0.37 0.95
CA THR A 135 3.10 0.81 1.54
C THR A 135 3.90 1.60 0.49
N SER A 136 5.15 1.90 0.72
CA SER A 136 6.09 2.55 -0.20
C SER A 136 7.47 2.57 0.44
N MET A 137 8.53 2.72 -0.37
CA MET A 137 9.81 3.20 0.18
C MET A 137 9.63 4.51 0.97
N GLY A 138 8.61 5.31 0.63
CA GLY A 138 8.20 6.51 1.38
C GLY A 138 7.61 6.23 2.77
N GLY A 139 7.50 4.96 3.20
CA GLY A 139 7.24 4.54 4.58
C GLY A 139 8.52 4.29 5.40
N PHE A 140 9.68 4.35 4.77
CA PHE A 140 11.02 4.23 5.40
C PHE A 140 11.88 5.48 5.22
N ILE A 141 11.76 6.15 4.07
CA ILE A 141 12.48 7.38 3.76
C ILE A 141 11.49 8.52 3.55
N THR A 142 11.99 9.75 3.62
CA THR A 142 11.19 10.95 3.35
C THR A 142 11.78 11.73 2.18
N MET A 143 10.91 12.45 1.46
CA MET A 143 11.29 13.28 0.32
C MET A 143 10.56 14.62 0.40
N PRO A 144 11.23 15.74 0.06
CA PRO A 144 10.58 17.05 0.02
C PRO A 144 9.34 17.05 -0.89
N GLY A 145 8.34 17.81 -0.51
CA GLY A 145 7.12 18.01 -1.27
C GLY A 145 6.11 16.87 -1.23
N ILE A 146 6.33 15.79 -0.44
CA ILE A 146 5.36 14.70 -0.25
C ILE A 146 5.24 14.27 1.23
N ALA A 147 5.29 15.23 2.15
CA ALA A 147 5.27 14.95 3.59
C ALA A 147 4.02 14.18 4.02
N TYR A 148 2.83 14.58 3.56
CA TYR A 148 1.58 13.91 3.90
C TYR A 148 1.54 12.46 3.40
N TYR A 149 2.01 12.25 2.18
CA TYR A 149 2.14 10.88 1.64
C TYR A 149 3.11 10.04 2.45
N CYS A 150 4.33 10.52 2.71
CA CYS A 150 5.30 9.80 3.54
C CYS A 150 4.71 9.48 4.92
N GLY A 151 4.12 10.46 5.61
CA GLY A 151 3.46 10.26 6.90
C GLY A 151 2.41 9.15 6.87
N SER A 152 1.57 9.11 5.82
CA SER A 152 0.57 8.04 5.67
C SER A 152 1.20 6.66 5.46
N LYS A 153 2.33 6.58 4.73
CA LYS A 153 3.01 5.30 4.48
C LYS A 153 3.83 4.82 5.69
N PHE A 154 4.44 5.73 6.46
CA PHE A 154 5.03 5.41 7.76
C PHE A 154 3.98 4.89 8.76
N ALA A 155 2.80 5.51 8.80
CA ALA A 155 1.70 5.03 9.64
C ALA A 155 1.28 3.61 9.26
N LEU A 156 1.14 3.32 7.95
CA LEU A 156 0.73 2.00 7.48
C LEU A 156 1.83 0.93 7.72
N GLU A 157 3.12 1.30 7.65
CA GLU A 157 4.23 0.39 8.02
C GLU A 157 4.13 0.00 9.50
N GLY A 158 4.04 0.99 10.41
CA GLY A 158 3.95 0.71 11.85
C GLY A 158 2.70 -0.09 12.24
N ILE A 159 1.54 0.23 11.64
CA ILE A 159 0.29 -0.54 11.86
C ILE A 159 0.45 -1.97 11.35
N SER A 160 1.08 -2.18 10.19
CA SER A 160 1.29 -3.51 9.61
C SER A 160 2.20 -4.36 10.50
N GLU A 161 3.28 -3.78 11.00
CA GLU A 161 4.22 -4.47 11.88
C GLU A 161 3.58 -4.85 13.21
N ALA A 162 2.86 -3.92 13.86
CA ALA A 162 2.15 -4.18 15.10
C ALA A 162 1.10 -5.28 14.93
N LEU A 163 0.24 -5.18 13.90
CA LEU A 163 -0.76 -6.19 13.60
C LEU A 163 -0.11 -7.56 13.34
N GLY A 164 1.02 -7.60 12.62
CA GLY A 164 1.76 -8.84 12.37
C GLY A 164 2.13 -9.57 13.67
N GLN A 165 2.57 -8.83 14.69
CA GLN A 165 2.89 -9.38 16.01
C GLN A 165 1.62 -9.88 16.74
N GLU A 166 0.52 -9.12 16.67
CA GLU A 166 -0.76 -9.48 17.32
C GLU A 166 -1.37 -10.78 16.79
N VAL A 167 -1.24 -11.04 15.47
CA VAL A 167 -1.95 -12.15 14.80
C VAL A 167 -1.06 -13.35 14.47
N ALA A 168 0.24 -13.27 14.69
CA ALA A 168 1.20 -14.34 14.35
C ALA A 168 0.80 -15.69 14.99
N ALA A 169 0.45 -15.71 16.28
CA ALA A 169 -0.01 -16.89 16.98
C ALA A 169 -1.36 -17.42 16.49
N LEU A 170 -2.05 -16.67 15.64
CA LEU A 170 -3.34 -17.04 15.02
C LEU A 170 -3.16 -17.65 13.62
N GLY A 171 -1.92 -17.84 13.15
CA GLY A 171 -1.66 -18.37 11.81
C GLY A 171 -2.00 -17.38 10.68
N ILE A 172 -2.00 -16.09 10.99
CA ILE A 172 -2.26 -15.00 10.01
C ILE A 172 -0.94 -14.28 9.76
N HIS A 173 -0.60 -14.11 8.49
CA HIS A 173 0.56 -13.34 8.07
C HIS A 173 0.17 -11.90 7.74
N VAL A 174 1.09 -10.96 8.03
CA VAL A 174 0.94 -9.56 7.60
C VAL A 174 2.26 -9.13 6.96
N THR A 175 2.19 -8.64 5.74
CA THR A 175 3.36 -8.14 5.02
C THR A 175 3.12 -6.72 4.52
N ALA A 176 4.00 -5.80 4.89
CA ALA A 176 4.11 -4.49 4.28
C ALA A 176 4.98 -4.59 3.02
N VAL A 177 4.40 -4.34 1.86
CA VAL A 177 5.13 -4.29 0.58
C VAL A 177 5.45 -2.84 0.27
N ALA A 178 6.73 -2.50 0.19
CA ALA A 178 7.23 -1.14 0.02
C ALA A 178 7.90 -0.95 -1.36
N PRO A 179 7.12 -0.58 -2.40
CA PRO A 179 7.67 -0.32 -3.72
C PRO A 179 8.50 0.96 -3.78
N GLY A 180 9.54 0.95 -4.60
CA GLY A 180 10.23 2.14 -5.10
C GLY A 180 9.48 2.79 -6.27
N SER A 181 10.22 3.24 -7.29
CA SER A 181 9.66 3.94 -8.45
C SER A 181 9.23 2.95 -9.54
N PHE A 182 7.93 2.77 -9.72
CA PHE A 182 7.33 1.88 -10.72
C PHE A 182 6.49 2.65 -11.74
N ARG A 183 6.35 2.10 -12.96
CA ARG A 183 5.50 2.64 -14.04
C ARG A 183 4.02 2.42 -13.74
N THR A 184 3.52 3.20 -12.81
CA THR A 184 2.09 3.28 -12.43
C THR A 184 1.60 4.71 -12.61
N ASP A 185 0.30 4.94 -12.43
CA ASP A 185 -0.32 6.28 -12.48
C ASP A 185 0.01 7.16 -11.26
N TRP A 186 0.85 6.69 -10.33
CA TRP A 186 1.08 7.38 -9.06
C TRP A 186 1.63 8.80 -9.23
N ALA A 187 2.64 8.99 -10.06
CA ALA A 187 3.22 10.33 -10.32
C ALA A 187 2.36 11.18 -11.29
N GLY A 188 1.37 10.56 -11.94
CA GLY A 188 0.44 11.19 -12.88
C GLY A 188 -0.93 11.42 -12.27
N ARG A 189 -1.91 10.66 -12.75
CA ARG A 189 -3.34 10.79 -12.39
C ARG A 189 -3.65 10.57 -10.91
N SER A 190 -2.88 9.72 -10.22
CA SER A 190 -3.07 9.42 -8.80
C SER A 190 -2.28 10.35 -7.86
N MET A 191 -1.82 11.52 -8.36
CA MET A 191 -1.14 12.53 -7.57
C MET A 191 -2.01 13.79 -7.47
N VAL A 192 -2.44 14.13 -6.26
CA VAL A 192 -3.09 15.41 -5.96
C VAL A 192 -2.02 16.43 -5.62
N ARG A 193 -2.07 17.60 -6.22
CA ARG A 193 -1.05 18.64 -6.05
C ARG A 193 -1.64 19.90 -5.45
N THR A 194 -1.02 20.38 -4.37
CA THR A 194 -1.30 21.72 -3.82
C THR A 194 -0.69 22.77 -4.76
N PRO A 195 -1.44 23.82 -5.12
CA PRO A 195 -0.88 24.97 -5.84
C PRO A 195 0.25 25.62 -5.05
N ARG A 196 1.24 26.18 -5.77
CA ARG A 196 2.35 26.95 -5.18
C ARG A 196 1.88 28.33 -4.80
N SER A 197 2.33 28.82 -3.64
CA SER A 197 1.96 30.15 -3.12
C SER A 197 3.11 30.90 -2.41
N ILE A 198 4.20 30.19 -2.03
CA ILE A 198 5.33 30.75 -1.29
C ILE A 198 6.60 30.59 -2.12
N ALA A 199 7.09 31.72 -2.65
CA ALA A 199 8.23 31.72 -3.57
C ALA A 199 9.55 31.22 -2.94
N ASP A 200 9.70 31.32 -1.62
CA ASP A 200 10.90 30.86 -0.91
C ASP A 200 11.18 29.35 -1.11
N TYR A 201 10.16 28.58 -1.47
CA TYR A 201 10.29 27.15 -1.73
C TYR A 201 10.49 26.79 -3.22
N ASP A 202 10.43 27.76 -4.14
CA ASP A 202 10.47 27.48 -5.57
C ASP A 202 11.78 26.80 -5.98
N ALA A 203 12.91 27.32 -5.51
CA ALA A 203 14.24 26.77 -5.83
C ALA A 203 14.41 25.31 -5.35
N LEU A 204 13.74 24.92 -4.28
CA LEU A 204 13.76 23.55 -3.77
C LEU A 204 12.77 22.65 -4.50
N LEU A 205 11.50 23.08 -4.59
CA LEU A 205 10.42 22.16 -4.99
C LEU A 205 10.24 22.06 -6.50
N ASP A 206 10.41 23.13 -7.26
CA ASP A 206 10.12 23.11 -8.70
C ASP A 206 10.99 22.10 -9.46
N PRO A 207 12.32 22.02 -9.25
CA PRO A 207 13.14 20.99 -9.87
C PRO A 207 12.72 19.55 -9.49
N ILE A 208 12.27 19.34 -8.24
CA ILE A 208 11.83 18.03 -7.75
C ILE A 208 10.49 17.65 -8.40
N ARG A 209 9.56 18.60 -8.50
CA ARG A 209 8.24 18.43 -9.13
C ARG A 209 8.41 18.12 -10.62
N ASP A 210 9.22 18.88 -11.33
CA ASP A 210 9.49 18.69 -12.75
C ASP A 210 10.14 17.33 -13.01
N ALA A 211 11.15 16.96 -12.22
CA ALA A 211 11.81 15.67 -12.32
C ALA A 211 10.84 14.50 -12.04
N ARG A 212 9.90 14.65 -11.09
CA ARG A 212 8.87 13.65 -10.78
C ARG A 212 7.88 13.51 -11.92
N GLN A 213 7.44 14.62 -12.51
CA GLN A 213 6.53 14.62 -13.66
C GLN A 213 7.20 14.02 -14.90
N ALA A 214 8.44 14.43 -15.20
CA ALA A 214 9.20 13.92 -16.35
C ALA A 214 9.47 12.41 -16.27
N LYS A 215 9.56 11.84 -15.06
CA LYS A 215 9.74 10.40 -14.84
C LYS A 215 8.43 9.61 -14.96
N SER A 216 7.25 10.26 -14.98
CA SER A 216 5.96 9.56 -15.04
C SER A 216 5.87 8.70 -16.30
N GLY A 217 5.58 7.40 -16.12
CA GLY A 217 5.55 6.41 -17.19
C GLY A 217 6.93 5.88 -17.64
N ARG A 218 8.03 6.45 -17.12
CA ARG A 218 9.42 6.07 -17.48
C ARG A 218 10.21 5.50 -16.30
N GLN A 219 9.57 5.22 -15.18
CA GLN A 219 10.19 4.62 -14.01
C GLN A 219 10.79 3.25 -14.36
N ARG A 220 11.88 2.84 -13.66
CA ARG A 220 12.56 1.57 -13.90
C ARG A 220 11.71 0.36 -13.52
N GLY A 221 10.92 0.48 -12.47
CA GLY A 221 10.09 -0.62 -11.96
C GLY A 221 8.97 -0.98 -12.93
N ASP A 222 8.77 -2.26 -13.13
CA ASP A 222 7.72 -2.85 -13.97
C ASP A 222 6.59 -3.39 -13.10
N PRO A 223 5.35 -2.86 -13.21
CA PRO A 223 4.22 -3.34 -12.40
C PRO A 223 3.91 -4.84 -12.60
N ALA A 224 4.13 -5.40 -13.78
CA ALA A 224 3.91 -6.82 -14.02
C ALA A 224 4.94 -7.68 -13.27
N LYS A 225 6.21 -7.26 -13.24
CA LYS A 225 7.24 -7.94 -12.44
C LYS A 225 6.98 -7.79 -10.93
N ALA A 226 6.50 -6.63 -10.48
CA ALA A 226 6.09 -6.44 -9.10
C ALA A 226 4.92 -7.36 -8.73
N ALA A 227 3.95 -7.54 -9.64
CA ALA A 227 2.83 -8.45 -9.45
C ALA A 227 3.30 -9.90 -9.28
N GLN A 228 4.27 -10.36 -10.07
CA GLN A 228 4.86 -11.69 -9.90
C GLN A 228 5.58 -11.85 -8.56
N ALA A 229 6.33 -10.82 -8.13
CA ALA A 229 6.99 -10.84 -6.82
C ALA A 229 5.98 -10.86 -5.65
N MET A 230 4.88 -10.11 -5.77
CA MET A 230 3.79 -10.14 -4.78
C MET A 230 3.05 -11.46 -4.78
N LEU A 231 2.86 -12.10 -5.94
CA LEU A 231 2.26 -13.44 -6.01
C LEU A 231 3.17 -14.47 -5.34
N ALA A 232 4.47 -14.46 -5.64
CA ALA A 232 5.44 -15.31 -4.96
C ALA A 232 5.49 -15.08 -3.44
N LEU A 233 5.32 -13.83 -2.98
CA LEU A 233 5.17 -13.50 -1.56
C LEU A 233 3.91 -14.16 -0.95
N ILE A 234 2.77 -14.06 -1.64
CA ILE A 234 1.48 -14.62 -1.19
C ILE A 234 1.56 -16.14 -1.08
N GLU A 235 2.27 -16.79 -1.98
CA GLU A 235 2.45 -18.25 -2.01
C GLU A 235 3.56 -18.75 -1.09
N ALA A 236 4.36 -17.84 -0.50
CA ALA A 236 5.46 -18.22 0.38
C ALA A 236 4.94 -18.83 1.71
N PRO A 237 5.52 -19.94 2.18
CA PRO A 237 5.11 -20.58 3.43
C PRO A 237 5.45 -19.73 4.67
N ALA A 238 6.44 -18.86 4.58
CA ALA A 238 6.88 -17.95 5.64
C ALA A 238 7.21 -16.58 5.04
N PRO A 239 6.19 -15.77 4.72
CA PRO A 239 6.41 -14.46 4.13
C PRO A 239 7.06 -13.50 5.15
N PRO A 240 7.94 -12.57 4.70
CA PRO A 240 8.55 -11.59 5.57
C PRO A 240 7.55 -10.53 6.02
N ALA A 241 7.82 -9.86 7.15
CA ALA A 241 7.02 -8.71 7.60
C ALA A 241 7.12 -7.52 6.63
N HIS A 242 8.30 -7.32 6.01
CA HIS A 242 8.55 -6.24 5.05
C HIS A 242 9.16 -6.78 3.76
N LEU A 243 8.67 -6.30 2.61
CA LEU A 243 9.22 -6.61 1.30
C LEU A 243 9.45 -5.32 0.50
N LEU A 244 10.72 -4.94 0.32
CA LEU A 244 11.08 -3.83 -0.57
C LEU A 244 11.07 -4.30 -2.02
N LEU A 245 10.42 -3.54 -2.91
CA LEU A 245 10.42 -3.79 -4.35
C LEU A 245 11.14 -2.68 -5.11
N GLY A 246 12.11 -3.05 -5.92
CA GLY A 246 12.93 -2.16 -6.74
C GLY A 246 14.31 -1.89 -6.14
N SER A 247 15.31 -1.77 -7.01
CA SER A 247 16.70 -1.50 -6.61
C SER A 247 16.90 -0.12 -5.97
N ASP A 248 16.08 0.85 -6.36
CA ASP A 248 16.04 2.19 -5.77
C ASP A 248 15.51 2.16 -4.33
N ALA A 249 14.43 1.41 -4.06
CA ALA A 249 13.93 1.23 -2.71
C ALA A 249 14.98 0.56 -1.83
N LEU A 250 15.63 -0.52 -2.31
CA LEU A 250 16.67 -1.22 -1.57
C LEU A 250 17.84 -0.29 -1.20
N ALA A 251 18.34 0.50 -2.15
CA ALA A 251 19.46 1.40 -1.92
C ALA A 251 19.10 2.50 -0.92
N LEU A 252 18.01 3.23 -1.19
CA LEU A 252 17.61 4.40 -0.39
C LEU A 252 17.21 4.01 1.05
N VAL A 253 16.54 2.86 1.23
CA VAL A 253 16.17 2.40 2.57
C VAL A 253 17.40 1.95 3.35
N ARG A 254 18.34 1.24 2.74
CA ARG A 254 19.61 0.87 3.40
C ARG A 254 20.39 2.11 3.85
N ASP A 255 20.57 3.10 2.96
CA ASP A 255 21.23 4.35 3.30
C ASP A 255 20.55 5.09 4.46
N LYS A 256 19.21 5.07 4.51
CA LYS A 256 18.46 5.67 5.62
C LYS A 256 18.68 4.93 6.93
N LEU A 257 18.68 3.59 6.91
CA LEU A 257 18.91 2.78 8.10
C LEU A 257 20.32 2.97 8.65
N ASP A 258 21.32 3.06 7.78
CA ASP A 258 22.71 3.28 8.18
C ASP A 258 22.91 4.68 8.81
N ARG A 259 22.28 5.72 8.24
CA ARG A 259 22.26 7.06 8.86
C ARG A 259 21.58 7.03 10.23
N LEU A 260 20.41 6.38 10.35
CA LEU A 260 19.72 6.29 11.63
C LEU A 260 20.55 5.58 12.71
N LYS A 261 21.26 4.48 12.34
CA LYS A 261 22.19 3.81 13.26
C LYS A 261 23.32 4.74 13.71
N ALA A 262 23.87 5.54 12.81
CA ALA A 262 24.92 6.52 13.14
C ALA A 262 24.40 7.61 14.09
N ASP A 263 23.19 8.14 13.85
CA ASP A 263 22.56 9.13 14.73
C ASP A 263 22.32 8.55 16.15
N ILE A 264 21.80 7.32 16.24
CA ILE A 264 21.60 6.61 17.52
C ILE A 264 22.94 6.45 18.26
N ALA A 265 23.98 6.01 17.58
CA ALA A 265 25.32 5.83 18.17
C ALA A 265 25.92 7.17 18.65
N ALA A 266 25.73 8.25 17.87
CA ALA A 266 26.23 9.57 18.23
C ALA A 266 25.58 10.14 19.51
N TRP A 267 24.34 9.76 19.80
CA TRP A 267 23.56 10.28 20.93
C TRP A 267 23.34 9.22 22.03
N GLU A 268 23.97 8.05 21.96
CA GLU A 268 23.79 6.95 22.90
C GLU A 268 24.05 7.36 24.36
N ALA A 269 25.11 8.13 24.64
CA ALA A 269 25.44 8.58 25.99
C ALA A 269 24.32 9.47 26.57
N VAL A 270 23.73 10.35 25.75
CA VAL A 270 22.60 11.20 26.18
C VAL A 270 21.35 10.34 26.41
N SER A 271 21.06 9.40 25.50
CA SER A 271 19.91 8.50 25.67
C SER A 271 20.03 7.68 26.97
N ARG A 272 21.20 7.11 27.27
CA ARG A 272 21.43 6.34 28.49
C ARG A 272 21.39 7.19 29.77
N SER A 273 21.70 8.48 29.69
CA SER A 273 21.63 9.39 30.86
C SER A 273 20.20 9.66 31.37
N THR A 274 19.19 9.19 30.67
CA THR A 274 17.77 9.29 31.09
C THR A 274 17.29 8.08 31.90
N ASP A 275 18.12 7.05 32.04
CA ASP A 275 17.80 5.89 32.87
C ASP A 275 17.91 6.25 34.36
N ALA A 276 17.08 5.65 35.23
CA ALA A 276 17.06 5.89 36.66
C ALA A 276 18.22 5.15 37.38
#